data_382ae1bc4c2b02f68c4162e762d312ff
#
_entry.id   382ae1bc4c2b02f68c4162e762d312ff
#
_cell.length_a   1.000
_cell.length_b   1.000
_cell.length_c   1.000
_cell.angle_alpha   90.00
_cell.angle_beta   90.00
_cell.angle_gamma   90.00
#
_symmetry.space_group_name_H-M   'P 1'
#
loop_
_entity.id
_entity.type
_entity.pdbx_description
1 polymer ?
#
loop_
_entity_poly.entity_id
_entity_poly.type
_entity_poly.pdbx_seq_one_letter_code
_entity_poly.pdbx_strand_id
1 'polypeptide(L)'
;MIRTFLLFAFNVHSVHKKKIVETATALAIILFVISLTAYSGVFPPISVVASESMTHSDYWTYGTMNVGDIVFVKKVDNVPGSVITYVIGREIGYSTYGEFGNVILYKNPSGTTIIHRAMFYLSWKNSEPVVQGYQNQSWMKVNQSYVLIKDVGFSHRNLVV
;
A
#
# COMPACT_ATOMS: atom_id res chain seq x y z
N MET A 1 20.53 62.27 -0.57
CA MET A 1 19.14 61.87 -0.27
C MET A 1 18.57 60.84 -1.25
N ILE A 2 18.87 60.88 -2.54
CA ILE A 2 18.32 59.97 -3.56
C ILE A 2 18.80 58.51 -3.44
N ARG A 3 20.06 58.26 -3.03
CA ARG A 3 20.60 56.90 -2.86
C ARG A 3 19.93 56.07 -1.77
N THR A 4 19.53 56.70 -0.67
CA THR A 4 18.88 55.99 0.47
C THR A 4 17.45 55.58 0.12
N PHE A 5 16.76 56.37 -0.68
CA PHE A 5 15.39 56.07 -1.12
C PHE A 5 15.33 54.91 -2.13
N LEU A 6 16.30 54.83 -3.03
CA LEU A 6 16.41 53.70 -4.00
C LEU A 6 16.74 52.37 -3.31
N LEU A 7 17.61 52.37 -2.30
CA LEU A 7 17.93 51.18 -1.52
C LEU A 7 16.74 50.68 -0.70
N PHE A 8 15.92 51.58 -0.16
CA PHE A 8 14.71 51.22 0.60
C PHE A 8 13.63 50.64 -0.31
N ALA A 9 13.40 51.25 -1.51
CA ALA A 9 12.45 50.70 -2.50
C ALA A 9 12.86 49.33 -3.02
N PHE A 10 14.15 49.09 -3.27
CA PHE A 10 14.68 47.80 -3.72
C PHE A 10 14.51 46.69 -2.63
N ASN A 11 14.72 47.05 -1.39
CA ASN A 11 14.61 46.13 -0.26
C ASN A 11 13.14 45.74 0.00
N VAL A 12 12.20 46.68 -0.04
CA VAL A 12 10.75 46.43 0.09
C VAL A 12 10.25 45.51 -1.03
N HIS A 13 10.68 45.74 -2.28
CA HIS A 13 10.27 44.90 -3.41
C HIS A 13 10.80 43.47 -3.32
N SER A 14 12.00 43.26 -2.82
CA SER A 14 12.60 41.94 -2.55
C SER A 14 11.86 41.19 -1.47
N VAL A 15 11.48 41.82 -0.36
CA VAL A 15 10.73 41.22 0.75
C VAL A 15 9.34 40.81 0.31
N HIS A 16 8.63 41.60 -0.49
CA HIS A 16 7.32 41.24 -1.02
C HIS A 16 7.37 40.02 -1.94
N LYS A 17 8.35 39.96 -2.86
CA LYS A 17 8.56 38.79 -3.72
C LYS A 17 8.83 37.52 -2.92
N LYS A 18 9.69 37.62 -1.90
CA LYS A 18 9.99 36.48 -1.03
C LYS A 18 8.74 35.95 -0.33
N LYS A 19 7.92 36.82 0.27
CA LYS A 19 6.65 36.44 0.93
C LYS A 19 5.65 35.81 -0.05
N ILE A 20 5.54 36.32 -1.28
CA ILE A 20 4.67 35.76 -2.31
C ILE A 20 5.11 34.33 -2.66
N VAL A 21 6.40 34.10 -2.86
CA VAL A 21 6.95 32.77 -3.15
C VAL A 21 6.71 31.81 -2.00
N GLU A 22 6.98 32.22 -0.75
CA GLU A 22 6.75 31.39 0.45
C GLU A 22 5.27 31.00 0.57
N THR A 23 4.35 31.96 0.38
CA THR A 23 2.91 31.70 0.44
C THR A 23 2.45 30.78 -0.68
N ALA A 24 2.92 31.00 -1.91
CA ALA A 24 2.60 30.15 -3.06
C ALA A 24 3.10 28.72 -2.87
N THR A 25 4.32 28.56 -2.34
CA THR A 25 4.88 27.24 -2.04
C THR A 25 4.08 26.51 -0.97
N ALA A 26 3.73 27.20 0.13
CA ALA A 26 2.90 26.63 1.18
C ALA A 26 1.52 26.18 0.65
N LEU A 27 0.88 27.01 -0.17
CA LEU A 27 -0.39 26.68 -0.81
C LEU A 27 -0.29 25.48 -1.74
N ALA A 28 0.78 25.40 -2.53
CA ALA A 28 1.03 24.26 -3.43
C ALA A 28 1.21 22.95 -2.65
N ILE A 29 1.92 22.97 -1.53
CA ILE A 29 2.08 21.78 -0.65
C ILE A 29 0.74 21.35 -0.08
N ILE A 30 -0.07 22.28 0.42
CA ILE A 30 -1.40 22.00 0.97
C ILE A 30 -2.29 21.37 -0.10
N LEU A 31 -2.35 21.95 -1.30
CA LEU A 31 -3.13 21.41 -2.41
C LEU A 31 -2.65 20.02 -2.84
N PHE A 32 -1.34 19.78 -2.83
CA PHE A 32 -0.76 18.47 -3.11
C PHE A 32 -1.20 17.42 -2.08
N VAL A 33 -1.12 17.73 -0.79
CA VAL A 33 -1.58 16.82 0.28
C VAL A 33 -3.09 16.53 0.17
N ILE A 34 -3.90 17.56 -0.11
CA ILE A 34 -5.35 17.38 -0.32
C ILE A 34 -5.60 16.47 -1.53
N SER A 35 -4.90 16.67 -2.63
CA SER A 35 -5.01 15.83 -3.83
C SER A 35 -4.66 14.37 -3.54
N LEU A 36 -3.55 14.13 -2.83
CA LEU A 36 -3.14 12.77 -2.44
C LEU A 36 -4.19 12.09 -1.56
N THR A 37 -4.73 12.82 -0.58
CA THR A 37 -5.76 12.29 0.32
C THR A 37 -7.06 11.99 -0.43
N ALA A 38 -7.47 12.87 -1.33
CA ALA A 38 -8.65 12.65 -2.18
C ALA A 38 -8.50 11.43 -3.10
N TYR A 39 -7.32 11.25 -3.70
CA TYR A 39 -7.01 10.08 -4.53
C TYR A 39 -6.94 8.79 -3.71
N SER A 40 -6.34 8.84 -2.54
CA SER A 40 -6.19 7.72 -1.62
C SER A 40 -7.53 7.26 -1.02
N GLY A 41 -8.44 8.18 -0.72
CA GLY A 41 -9.65 7.94 0.07
C GLY A 41 -9.38 7.63 1.54
N VAL A 42 -8.13 7.80 2.03
CA VAL A 42 -7.69 7.54 3.41
C VAL A 42 -6.83 8.71 3.91
N PHE A 43 -6.92 9.00 5.20
CA PHE A 43 -6.01 9.96 5.83
C PHE A 43 -5.36 9.36 7.10
N PRO A 44 -4.04 9.43 7.26
CA PRO A 44 -3.06 9.84 6.24
C PRO A 44 -2.95 8.83 5.09
N PRO A 45 -2.62 9.27 3.85
CA PRO A 45 -2.52 8.41 2.67
C PRO A 45 -1.25 7.55 2.63
N ILE A 46 -0.47 7.57 3.69
CA ILE A 46 0.80 6.85 3.84
C ILE A 46 0.82 6.03 5.12
N SER A 47 1.57 4.94 5.12
CA SER A 47 1.86 4.12 6.29
C SER A 47 3.32 3.69 6.29
N VAL A 48 3.87 3.39 7.47
CA VAL A 48 5.24 2.89 7.62
C VAL A 48 5.19 1.40 7.94
N VAL A 49 6.03 0.62 7.28
CA VAL A 49 6.21 -0.81 7.58
C VAL A 49 6.98 -0.96 8.88
N ALA A 50 6.32 -1.45 9.93
CA ALA A 50 6.88 -1.50 11.28
C ALA A 50 7.38 -2.89 11.71
N SER A 51 7.11 -3.95 10.91
CA SER A 51 7.47 -5.33 11.26
C SER A 51 8.04 -6.09 10.07
N GLU A 52 8.79 -7.15 10.37
CA GLU A 52 9.46 -8.00 9.39
C GLU A 52 8.54 -9.05 8.73
N SER A 53 7.25 -9.06 9.02
CA SER A 53 6.30 -10.08 8.54
C SER A 53 6.17 -10.15 7.01
N MET A 54 6.60 -9.12 6.31
CA MET A 54 6.63 -9.01 4.85
C MET A 54 8.05 -9.02 4.27
N THR A 55 9.07 -9.17 5.12
CA THR A 55 10.48 -9.23 4.69
C THR A 55 10.77 -10.59 4.07
N HIS A 56 11.43 -10.61 2.92
CA HIS A 56 11.70 -11.82 2.14
C HIS A 56 13.18 -12.21 2.15
N SER A 57 14.04 -11.45 2.84
CA SER A 57 15.45 -11.75 2.98
C SER A 57 16.01 -11.11 4.25
N ASP A 58 17.14 -11.61 4.76
CA ASP A 58 17.87 -11.04 5.90
C ASP A 58 18.53 -9.69 5.57
N TYR A 59 18.52 -9.29 4.30
CA TYR A 59 19.08 -8.04 3.81
C TYR A 59 18.00 -7.20 3.12
N TRP A 60 18.12 -5.89 3.24
CA TRP A 60 17.29 -4.96 2.48
C TRP A 60 17.39 -5.23 0.98
N THR A 61 16.27 -5.46 0.32
CA THR A 61 16.21 -5.83 -1.10
C THR A 61 15.26 -4.89 -1.85
N TYR A 62 15.74 -4.35 -2.96
CA TYR A 62 14.92 -3.50 -3.83
C TYR A 62 13.75 -4.29 -4.45
N GLY A 63 12.58 -3.68 -4.48
CA GLY A 63 11.37 -4.29 -5.05
C GLY A 63 10.61 -5.20 -4.11
N THR A 64 11.09 -5.38 -2.88
CA THR A 64 10.39 -6.06 -1.77
C THR A 64 9.95 -5.04 -0.72
N MET A 65 9.20 -5.48 0.27
CA MET A 65 8.75 -4.63 1.37
C MET A 65 9.64 -4.85 2.59
N ASN A 66 10.33 -3.81 3.04
CA ASN A 66 11.27 -3.86 4.16
C ASN A 66 10.77 -3.02 5.33
N VAL A 67 11.26 -3.32 6.53
CA VAL A 67 11.00 -2.48 7.72
C VAL A 67 11.55 -1.07 7.49
N GLY A 68 10.74 -0.06 7.79
CA GLY A 68 11.07 1.35 7.57
C GLY A 68 10.57 1.90 6.23
N ASP A 69 10.12 1.07 5.29
CA ASP A 69 9.54 1.54 4.03
C ASP A 69 8.28 2.37 4.28
N ILE A 70 8.12 3.41 3.49
CA ILE A 70 6.90 4.23 3.45
C ILE A 70 6.06 3.76 2.28
N VAL A 71 4.85 3.31 2.56
CA VAL A 71 3.90 2.83 1.55
C VAL A 71 2.76 3.81 1.38
N PHE A 72 2.37 4.05 0.12
CA PHE A 72 1.16 4.79 -0.20
C PHE A 72 -0.04 3.85 -0.15
N VAL A 73 -1.09 4.27 0.55
CA VAL A 73 -2.29 3.46 0.81
C VAL A 73 -3.46 3.99 0.01
N LYS A 74 -4.24 3.11 -0.59
CA LYS A 74 -5.49 3.43 -1.28
C LYS A 74 -6.64 2.63 -0.67
N LYS A 75 -7.75 3.32 -0.39
CA LYS A 75 -8.98 2.69 0.10
C LYS A 75 -9.55 1.71 -0.92
N VAL A 76 -10.00 0.57 -0.43
CA VAL A 76 -10.70 -0.46 -1.22
C VAL A 76 -12.04 -0.73 -0.55
N ASP A 77 -13.13 -0.48 -1.26
CA ASP A 77 -14.50 -0.68 -0.75
C ASP A 77 -15.05 -2.06 -1.12
N ASN A 78 -14.57 -2.66 -2.22
CA ASN A 78 -15.00 -3.98 -2.69
C ASN A 78 -13.77 -4.91 -2.83
N VAL A 79 -13.44 -5.63 -1.77
CA VAL A 79 -12.28 -6.53 -1.75
C VAL A 79 -12.33 -7.58 -2.86
N PRO A 80 -13.43 -8.33 -3.08
CA PRO A 80 -13.46 -9.37 -4.12
C PRO A 80 -13.24 -8.87 -5.54
N GLY A 81 -13.58 -7.59 -5.83
CA GLY A 81 -13.46 -7.01 -7.17
C GLY A 81 -12.21 -6.17 -7.40
N SER A 82 -11.56 -5.70 -6.32
CA SER A 82 -10.51 -4.69 -6.42
C SER A 82 -9.15 -5.18 -5.91
N VAL A 83 -9.10 -6.32 -5.24
CA VAL A 83 -7.86 -6.90 -4.70
C VAL A 83 -7.54 -8.18 -5.46
N ILE A 84 -6.39 -8.20 -6.12
CA ILE A 84 -5.84 -9.42 -6.72
C ILE A 84 -5.17 -10.21 -5.60
N THR A 85 -5.78 -11.33 -5.20
CA THR A 85 -5.22 -12.21 -4.16
C THR A 85 -4.02 -13.00 -4.68
N TYR A 86 -3.26 -13.64 -3.77
CA TYR A 86 -2.16 -14.53 -4.13
C TYR A 86 -2.61 -15.64 -5.10
N VAL A 87 -3.77 -16.26 -4.84
CA VAL A 87 -4.32 -17.32 -5.69
C VAL A 87 -4.58 -16.82 -7.10
N ILE A 88 -5.24 -15.66 -7.25
CA ILE A 88 -5.50 -15.07 -8.56
C ILE A 88 -4.19 -14.61 -9.22
N GLY A 89 -3.34 -13.91 -8.46
CA GLY A 89 -2.07 -13.39 -8.96
C GLY A 89 -1.15 -14.49 -9.49
N ARG A 90 -1.08 -15.62 -8.80
CA ARG A 90 -0.31 -16.79 -9.23
C ARG A 90 -0.83 -17.40 -10.53
N GLU A 91 -2.14 -17.42 -10.71
CA GLU A 91 -2.77 -17.96 -11.93
C GLU A 91 -2.52 -17.06 -13.16
N ILE A 92 -2.58 -15.74 -12.98
CA ILE A 92 -2.43 -14.78 -14.09
C ILE A 92 -1.01 -14.21 -14.21
N GLY A 93 -0.06 -14.64 -13.36
CA GLY A 93 1.33 -14.13 -13.35
C GLY A 93 1.48 -12.70 -12.81
N TYR A 94 0.55 -12.21 -12.00
CA TYR A 94 0.61 -10.87 -11.41
C TYR A 94 1.28 -10.88 -10.04
N SER A 95 2.33 -10.06 -9.88
CA SER A 95 3.08 -9.95 -8.64
C SER A 95 3.29 -8.49 -8.20
N THR A 96 3.39 -8.28 -6.89
CA THR A 96 3.78 -7.00 -6.28
C THR A 96 4.73 -7.25 -5.13
N TYR A 97 5.73 -6.41 -4.96
CA TYR A 97 6.71 -6.54 -3.87
C TYR A 97 7.33 -7.95 -3.79
N GLY A 98 7.73 -8.49 -4.96
CA GLY A 98 8.46 -9.73 -5.07
C GLY A 98 7.64 -11.02 -4.96
N GLU A 99 6.30 -10.97 -4.76
CA GLU A 99 5.45 -12.15 -4.62
C GLU A 99 4.06 -11.92 -5.26
N PHE A 100 3.33 -13.00 -5.56
CA PHE A 100 2.04 -12.93 -6.25
C PHE A 100 0.96 -12.19 -5.44
N GLY A 101 0.12 -11.46 -6.14
CA GLY A 101 -1.04 -10.74 -5.59
C GLY A 101 -0.72 -9.40 -4.93
N ASN A 102 -1.76 -8.74 -4.41
CA ASN A 102 -1.66 -7.45 -3.75
C ASN A 102 -1.30 -7.58 -2.27
N VAL A 103 -0.67 -6.54 -1.75
CA VAL A 103 -0.53 -6.31 -0.31
C VAL A 103 -1.69 -5.45 0.17
N ILE A 104 -2.28 -5.83 1.29
CA ILE A 104 -3.39 -5.12 1.93
C ILE A 104 -2.96 -4.59 3.30
N LEU A 105 -3.57 -3.48 3.68
CA LEU A 105 -3.44 -2.88 4.99
C LEU A 105 -4.81 -2.86 5.65
N TYR A 106 -4.93 -3.46 6.83
CA TYR A 106 -6.18 -3.56 7.55
C TYR A 106 -5.99 -3.39 9.06
N LYS A 107 -7.06 -3.11 9.77
CA LYS A 107 -7.06 -3.08 11.23
C LYS A 107 -7.62 -4.39 11.77
N ASN A 108 -6.89 -4.99 12.69
CA ASN A 108 -7.40 -6.14 13.45
C ASN A 108 -8.44 -5.67 14.50
N PRO A 109 -9.15 -6.60 15.17
CA PRO A 109 -10.14 -6.25 16.20
C PRO A 109 -9.59 -5.43 17.36
N SER A 110 -8.29 -5.52 17.67
CA SER A 110 -7.63 -4.70 18.69
C SER A 110 -7.24 -3.30 18.20
N GLY A 111 -7.55 -2.95 16.95
CA GLY A 111 -7.26 -1.64 16.35
C GLY A 111 -5.84 -1.51 15.79
N THR A 112 -5.00 -2.54 15.91
CA THR A 112 -3.64 -2.54 15.34
C THR A 112 -3.70 -2.61 13.82
N THR A 113 -2.94 -1.74 13.16
CA THR A 113 -2.80 -1.77 11.71
C THR A 113 -1.83 -2.88 11.31
N ILE A 114 -2.29 -3.75 10.43
CA ILE A 114 -1.52 -4.89 9.89
C ILE A 114 -1.34 -4.70 8.39
N ILE A 115 -0.12 -4.92 7.94
CA ILE A 115 0.26 -4.99 6.53
C ILE A 115 0.54 -6.45 6.20
N HIS A 116 -0.14 -7.01 5.21
CA HIS A 116 0.07 -8.40 4.82
C HIS A 116 -0.37 -8.68 3.38
N ARG A 117 0.06 -9.82 2.83
CA ARG A 117 -0.37 -10.30 1.51
C ARG A 117 -1.80 -10.79 1.56
N ALA A 118 -2.63 -10.39 0.59
CA ALA A 118 -3.96 -10.94 0.40
C ALA A 118 -3.86 -12.35 -0.18
N MET A 119 -3.97 -13.39 0.65
CA MET A 119 -3.75 -14.76 0.22
C MET A 119 -4.88 -15.29 -0.66
N PHE A 120 -6.12 -15.24 -0.20
CA PHE A 120 -7.30 -15.62 -0.96
C PHE A 120 -8.56 -14.99 -0.36
N TYR A 121 -9.61 -14.93 -1.16
CA TYR A 121 -10.95 -14.57 -0.70
C TYR A 121 -11.79 -15.83 -0.57
N LEU A 122 -12.23 -16.10 0.67
CA LEU A 122 -13.08 -17.25 1.03
C LEU A 122 -14.51 -16.77 1.21
N SER A 123 -15.43 -17.44 0.56
CA SER A 123 -16.87 -17.28 0.75
C SER A 123 -17.53 -18.65 0.95
N TRP A 124 -18.77 -18.66 1.43
CA TRP A 124 -19.52 -19.89 1.64
C TRP A 124 -20.72 -19.90 0.70
N LYS A 125 -20.89 -20.99 -0.05
CA LYS A 125 -22.06 -21.21 -0.91
C LYS A 125 -22.62 -22.60 -0.60
N ASN A 126 -23.88 -22.67 -0.16
CA ASN A 126 -24.53 -23.92 0.23
C ASN A 126 -23.73 -24.76 1.26
N SER A 127 -23.13 -24.09 2.24
CA SER A 127 -22.24 -24.69 3.27
C SER A 127 -20.93 -25.27 2.71
N GLU A 128 -20.57 -24.97 1.49
CA GLU A 128 -19.28 -25.33 0.91
C GLU A 128 -18.36 -24.11 0.79
N PRO A 129 -17.05 -24.27 1.10
CA PRO A 129 -16.09 -23.20 0.94
C PRO A 129 -15.80 -22.95 -0.56
N VAL A 130 -15.89 -21.69 -0.94
CA VAL A 130 -15.58 -21.25 -2.31
C VAL A 130 -14.45 -20.25 -2.24
N VAL A 131 -13.33 -20.59 -2.84
CA VAL A 131 -12.17 -19.70 -2.96
C VAL A 131 -12.16 -19.06 -4.34
N GLN A 132 -12.10 -17.74 -4.37
CA GLN A 132 -12.05 -16.99 -5.61
C GLN A 132 -10.74 -17.30 -6.37
N GLY A 133 -10.88 -17.66 -7.66
CA GLY A 133 -9.75 -18.07 -8.52
C GLY A 133 -9.33 -19.52 -8.38
N TYR A 134 -9.99 -20.33 -7.54
CA TYR A 134 -9.73 -21.77 -7.45
C TYR A 134 -10.37 -22.53 -8.63
N GLN A 135 -9.54 -23.25 -9.40
CA GLN A 135 -9.93 -24.03 -10.57
C GLN A 135 -9.27 -25.43 -10.56
N ASN A 136 -9.13 -26.04 -9.37
CA ASN A 136 -8.45 -27.32 -9.16
C ASN A 136 -6.96 -27.32 -9.59
N GLN A 137 -6.25 -26.22 -9.40
CA GLN A 137 -4.82 -26.12 -9.65
C GLN A 137 -4.06 -27.14 -8.80
N SER A 138 -2.99 -27.75 -9.34
CA SER A 138 -2.17 -28.77 -8.67
C SER A 138 -1.49 -28.28 -7.38
N TRP A 139 -1.28 -26.98 -7.27
CA TRP A 139 -0.65 -26.32 -6.12
C TRP A 139 -1.65 -25.86 -5.05
N MET A 140 -2.97 -26.07 -5.25
CA MET A 140 -4.00 -25.68 -4.31
C MET A 140 -5.03 -26.80 -4.10
N LYS A 141 -5.50 -26.95 -2.84
CA LYS A 141 -6.58 -27.86 -2.48
C LYS A 141 -7.54 -27.16 -1.54
N VAL A 142 -8.84 -27.24 -1.84
CA VAL A 142 -9.91 -26.68 -1.02
C VAL A 142 -10.80 -27.82 -0.55
N ASN A 143 -10.98 -27.96 0.76
CA ASN A 143 -11.88 -28.92 1.40
C ASN A 143 -12.79 -28.17 2.39
N GLN A 144 -13.80 -28.84 2.91
CA GLN A 144 -14.70 -28.29 3.95
C GLN A 144 -13.97 -27.85 5.22
N SER A 145 -12.83 -28.48 5.55
CA SER A 145 -12.10 -28.27 6.79
C SER A 145 -10.81 -27.47 6.65
N TYR A 146 -10.30 -27.29 5.44
CA TYR A 146 -9.05 -26.55 5.22
C TYR A 146 -8.86 -26.09 3.78
N VAL A 147 -8.06 -25.06 3.63
CA VAL A 147 -7.47 -24.60 2.37
C VAL A 147 -5.96 -24.82 2.42
N LEU A 148 -5.43 -25.61 1.51
CA LEU A 148 -3.99 -25.84 1.37
C LEU A 148 -3.50 -25.12 0.11
N ILE A 149 -2.47 -24.29 0.27
CA ILE A 149 -1.70 -23.69 -0.83
C ILE A 149 -0.27 -24.16 -0.70
N LYS A 150 0.25 -24.81 -1.72
CA LYS A 150 1.61 -25.35 -1.76
C LYS A 150 2.57 -24.32 -2.30
N ASP A 151 3.82 -24.38 -1.84
CA ASP A 151 4.93 -23.62 -2.39
C ASP A 151 4.67 -22.11 -2.37
N VAL A 152 4.38 -21.58 -1.18
CA VAL A 152 4.05 -20.18 -0.96
C VAL A 152 5.28 -19.40 -0.56
N GLY A 153 5.48 -18.26 -1.21
CA GLY A 153 6.50 -17.28 -0.88
C GLY A 153 7.93 -17.76 -1.13
N PHE A 154 8.89 -16.94 -0.75
CA PHE A 154 10.32 -17.21 -0.90
C PHE A 154 10.81 -18.44 -0.12
N SER A 155 10.13 -18.79 0.96
CA SER A 155 10.48 -19.96 1.78
C SER A 155 9.90 -21.26 1.26
N HIS A 156 9.19 -21.25 0.14
CA HIS A 156 8.58 -22.43 -0.49
C HIS A 156 7.78 -23.30 0.49
N ARG A 157 7.06 -22.67 1.43
CA ARG A 157 6.28 -23.37 2.47
C ARG A 157 4.86 -23.64 2.01
N ASN A 158 4.26 -24.67 2.60
CA ASN A 158 2.83 -24.92 2.43
C ASN A 158 2.05 -24.09 3.47
N LEU A 159 1.05 -23.35 2.99
CA LEU A 159 0.09 -22.65 3.83
C LEU A 159 -1.15 -23.54 4.01
N VAL A 160 -1.54 -23.77 5.25
CA VAL A 160 -2.79 -24.45 5.61
C VAL A 160 -3.62 -23.51 6.47
N VAL A 161 -4.85 -23.29 6.10
CA VAL A 161 -5.82 -22.42 6.80
C VAL A 161 -7.11 -23.17 7.00
#